data_3dba5447125675e399d99f93043c0789
#
_entry.id   3dba5447125675e399d99f93043c0789
#
_cell.length_a   1.000
_cell.length_b   1.000
_cell.length_c   1.000
_cell.angle_alpha   90.00
_cell.angle_beta   90.00
_cell.angle_gamma   90.00
#
_symmetry.space_group_name_H-M   'P 1'
#
loop_
_entity.id
_entity.type
_entity.pdbx_description
1 polymer ?
#
loop_
_entity_poly.entity_id
_entity_poly.type
_entity_poly.pdbx_seq_one_letter_code
_entity_poly.pdbx_strand_id
1 'polypeptide(L)'
;MRTISNFLFALIVVLSVSCKKNDNEPFPAMKDGFGLVLNDSIVYNYTQIDFYDFSSHLVYLKDGNTFSYSKEGTFKVFANRSEIYSGKILSMSSTTIGDKPVIECAPSFFDDYIIAIGFYQITDSTGKFLNNDPRGDIRIVEALKKHHQYLNGLSCTIDTINFTSSKNATVSLVLTNNDDLNYYYLDPQKMGTNLFHYFTNGLYTFTNNNDGYNYFFNKDSVERPKTIRTWDKKWLSLLKSKESTKIIVNYANFKPLSKGTYTMFFDFPGLSWVDKKDLQQDNGRIWLGNLKMKKKILIK
;
A
#
# COMPACT_ATOMS: atom_id res chain seq x y z
N MET A 1 -39.84 37.59 -52.25
CA MET A 1 -39.49 37.76 -50.80
C MET A 1 -40.13 36.74 -49.87
N ARG A 2 -40.59 35.57 -50.29
CA ARG A 2 -41.20 34.53 -49.43
C ARG A 2 -40.32 33.30 -49.21
N THR A 3 -39.23 33.16 -49.92
CA THR A 3 -38.33 31.97 -49.84
C THR A 3 -37.16 32.10 -48.82
N ILE A 4 -36.83 33.32 -48.43
CA ILE A 4 -35.72 33.56 -47.46
C ILE A 4 -36.15 33.34 -46.01
N SER A 5 -37.48 33.60 -45.73
CA SER A 5 -37.98 33.42 -44.35
C SER A 5 -38.06 31.96 -43.89
N ASN A 6 -38.30 31.03 -44.82
CA ASN A 6 -38.39 29.60 -44.46
C ASN A 6 -37.03 28.94 -44.23
N PHE A 7 -35.93 29.48 -44.79
CA PHE A 7 -34.59 28.98 -44.58
C PHE A 7 -34.02 29.39 -43.22
N LEU A 8 -34.39 30.59 -42.73
CA LEU A 8 -33.94 31.08 -41.42
C LEU A 8 -34.64 30.35 -40.28
N PHE A 9 -35.89 29.91 -40.45
CA PHE A 9 -36.62 29.13 -39.45
C PHE A 9 -36.11 27.68 -39.33
N ALA A 10 -35.69 27.08 -40.45
CA ALA A 10 -35.10 25.75 -40.48
C ALA A 10 -33.70 25.74 -39.80
N LEU A 11 -32.93 26.83 -39.95
CA LEU A 11 -31.59 26.93 -39.33
C LEU A 11 -31.65 27.11 -37.81
N ILE A 12 -32.66 27.78 -37.27
CA ILE A 12 -32.85 27.99 -35.84
C ILE A 12 -33.33 26.69 -35.16
N VAL A 13 -34.08 25.84 -35.83
CA VAL A 13 -34.55 24.56 -35.30
C VAL A 13 -33.40 23.51 -35.25
N VAL A 14 -32.43 23.59 -36.17
CA VAL A 14 -31.27 22.68 -36.17
C VAL A 14 -30.26 23.04 -35.07
N LEU A 15 -30.17 24.30 -34.66
CA LEU A 15 -29.28 24.74 -33.58
C LEU A 15 -29.84 24.47 -32.16
N SER A 16 -31.12 24.13 -32.02
CA SER A 16 -31.73 23.82 -30.73
C SER A 16 -31.71 22.32 -30.36
N VAL A 17 -31.17 21.44 -31.21
CA VAL A 17 -31.11 20.00 -30.95
C VAL A 17 -29.70 19.54 -30.46
N SER A 18 -28.77 20.47 -30.34
CA SER A 18 -27.42 20.12 -29.85
C SER A 18 -27.24 20.63 -28.43
N CYS A 19 -27.56 19.83 -27.49
CA CYS A 19 -26.96 19.59 -26.17
C CYS A 19 -27.99 18.88 -25.29
N LYS A 20 -28.33 17.65 -25.61
CA LYS A 20 -28.59 16.70 -24.54
C LYS A 20 -27.22 16.40 -23.94
N LYS A 21 -26.84 17.14 -22.89
CA LYS A 21 -25.88 16.67 -21.92
C LYS A 21 -26.31 15.26 -21.60
N ASN A 22 -25.44 14.30 -21.89
CA ASN A 22 -25.59 12.96 -21.32
C ASN A 22 -25.48 13.13 -19.81
N ASP A 23 -26.61 13.28 -19.14
CA ASP A 23 -26.74 13.25 -17.68
C ASP A 23 -26.55 11.83 -17.12
N ASN A 24 -25.74 11.03 -17.78
CA ASN A 24 -25.07 9.87 -17.18
C ASN A 24 -23.78 10.35 -16.55
N GLU A 25 -23.82 11.32 -15.62
CA GLU A 25 -22.75 11.38 -14.62
C GLU A 25 -22.93 10.13 -13.75
N PRO A 26 -22.03 9.13 -13.85
CA PRO A 26 -22.11 7.97 -12.99
C PRO A 26 -21.71 8.44 -11.60
N PHE A 27 -22.66 8.42 -10.67
CA PHE A 27 -22.50 8.65 -9.23
C PHE A 27 -22.42 10.11 -8.75
N PRO A 28 -22.56 10.30 -7.41
CA PRO A 28 -22.48 11.62 -6.83
C PRO A 28 -21.21 12.27 -7.35
N ALA A 29 -21.36 13.41 -8.01
CA ALA A 29 -20.37 14.03 -8.89
C ALA A 29 -18.97 13.95 -8.26
N MET A 30 -18.11 13.07 -8.80
CA MET A 30 -16.75 12.95 -8.34
C MET A 30 -16.07 14.29 -8.54
N LYS A 31 -15.58 14.86 -7.44
CA LYS A 31 -14.84 16.11 -7.46
C LYS A 31 -13.48 15.90 -8.13
N ASP A 32 -12.88 16.97 -8.62
CA ASP A 32 -11.48 16.94 -9.06
C ASP A 32 -10.57 16.42 -7.93
N GLY A 33 -9.46 15.81 -8.29
CA GLY A 33 -8.53 15.21 -7.34
C GLY A 33 -8.70 13.69 -7.25
N PHE A 34 -8.09 13.10 -6.23
CA PHE A 34 -8.19 11.68 -5.95
C PHE A 34 -9.49 11.35 -5.21
N GLY A 35 -10.09 10.18 -5.52
CA GLY A 35 -11.28 9.70 -4.82
C GLY A 35 -11.47 8.20 -4.89
N LEU A 36 -12.20 7.70 -3.90
CA LEU A 36 -12.63 6.31 -3.77
C LEU A 36 -14.16 6.25 -3.72
N VAL A 37 -14.75 5.31 -4.46
CA VAL A 37 -16.17 4.98 -4.38
C VAL A 37 -16.30 3.53 -3.97
N LEU A 38 -16.99 3.27 -2.87
CA LEU A 38 -17.23 1.94 -2.32
C LEU A 38 -18.68 1.55 -2.60
N ASN A 39 -18.88 0.38 -3.21
CA ASN A 39 -20.20 -0.19 -3.57
C ASN A 39 -21.15 0.85 -4.18
N ASP A 40 -20.60 1.66 -5.09
CA ASP A 40 -21.32 2.67 -5.84
C ASP A 40 -22.13 3.70 -5.00
N SER A 41 -21.85 3.83 -3.71
CA SER A 41 -22.61 4.67 -2.79
C SER A 41 -21.76 5.52 -1.84
N ILE A 42 -20.70 4.98 -1.25
CA ILE A 42 -19.87 5.68 -0.28
C ILE A 42 -18.68 6.31 -1.01
N VAL A 43 -18.53 7.61 -0.86
CA VAL A 43 -17.49 8.39 -1.56
C VAL A 43 -16.52 9.00 -0.56
N TYR A 44 -15.23 8.72 -0.75
CA TYR A 44 -14.13 9.44 -0.12
C TYR A 44 -13.41 10.25 -1.21
N ASN A 45 -13.39 11.56 -1.08
CA ASN A 45 -12.72 12.46 -2.01
C ASN A 45 -11.72 13.37 -1.25
N TYR A 46 -11.08 14.29 -1.93
CA TYR A 46 -10.03 15.14 -1.34
C TYR A 46 -10.51 15.95 -0.11
N THR A 47 -11.81 16.09 0.13
CA THR A 47 -12.31 16.78 1.34
C THR A 47 -12.32 15.89 2.57
N GLN A 48 -12.44 14.56 2.41
CA GLN A 48 -12.39 13.56 3.48
C GLN A 48 -11.01 12.93 3.64
N ILE A 49 -10.20 12.91 2.58
CA ILE A 49 -8.85 12.34 2.58
C ILE A 49 -7.86 13.39 3.08
N ASP A 50 -7.02 13.00 4.03
CA ASP A 50 -5.92 13.82 4.53
C ASP A 50 -4.73 13.70 3.59
N PHE A 51 -4.19 12.48 3.44
CA PHE A 51 -3.12 12.17 2.50
C PHE A 51 -3.15 10.69 2.08
N TYR A 52 -2.38 10.37 1.08
CA TYR A 52 -2.16 9.04 0.55
C TYR A 52 -0.67 8.72 0.58
N ASP A 53 -0.28 7.70 1.37
CA ASP A 53 1.07 7.13 1.33
C ASP A 53 1.17 6.19 0.13
N PHE A 54 1.87 6.65 -0.90
CA PHE A 54 1.99 5.93 -2.17
C PHE A 54 2.92 4.72 -2.08
N SER A 55 3.85 4.70 -1.11
CA SER A 55 4.78 3.58 -0.92
C SER A 55 4.09 2.31 -0.45
N SER A 56 3.03 2.46 0.32
CA SER A 56 2.28 1.36 0.94
C SER A 56 0.81 1.31 0.53
N HIS A 57 0.37 2.30 -0.28
CA HIS A 57 -1.00 2.45 -0.74
C HIS A 57 -2.02 2.55 0.40
N LEU A 58 -1.68 3.34 1.43
CA LEU A 58 -2.54 3.67 2.55
C LEU A 58 -3.17 5.05 2.34
N VAL A 59 -4.50 5.11 2.36
CA VAL A 59 -5.29 6.34 2.33
C VAL A 59 -5.62 6.74 3.76
N TYR A 60 -5.21 7.91 4.19
CA TYR A 60 -5.46 8.44 5.53
C TYR A 60 -6.63 9.43 5.47
N LEU A 61 -7.61 9.24 6.34
CA LEU A 61 -8.80 10.07 6.40
C LEU A 61 -8.61 11.24 7.37
N LYS A 62 -9.21 12.38 7.05
CA LYS A 62 -9.26 13.56 7.94
C LYS A 62 -10.07 13.27 9.18
N ASP A 63 -9.93 14.11 10.21
CA ASP A 63 -10.71 14.03 11.43
C ASP A 63 -12.22 14.05 11.15
N GLY A 64 -12.95 13.24 11.91
CA GLY A 64 -14.39 13.06 11.74
C GLY A 64 -14.80 12.13 10.59
N ASN A 65 -13.84 11.58 9.83
CA ASN A 65 -14.11 10.57 8.79
C ASN A 65 -13.52 9.23 9.22
N THR A 66 -14.30 8.16 9.05
CA THR A 66 -13.91 6.81 9.42
C THR A 66 -14.23 5.82 8.30
N PHE A 67 -13.43 4.76 8.23
CA PHE A 67 -13.67 3.60 7.40
C PHE A 67 -14.20 2.45 8.27
N SER A 68 -15.52 2.38 8.38
CA SER A 68 -16.21 1.32 9.16
C SER A 68 -16.96 0.32 8.27
N TYR A 69 -16.52 0.19 7.03
CA TYR A 69 -17.21 -0.61 6.03
C TYR A 69 -16.99 -2.11 6.28
N SER A 70 -18.06 -2.85 6.56
CA SER A 70 -18.03 -4.28 6.96
C SER A 70 -18.61 -5.25 5.92
N LYS A 71 -19.02 -4.74 4.73
CA LYS A 71 -19.63 -5.56 3.69
C LYS A 71 -18.66 -5.79 2.54
N GLU A 72 -18.64 -7.02 2.03
CA GLU A 72 -17.93 -7.33 0.78
C GLU A 72 -18.57 -6.61 -0.42
N GLY A 73 -17.78 -6.40 -1.47
CA GLY A 73 -18.26 -5.75 -2.68
C GLY A 73 -17.16 -5.26 -3.61
N THR A 74 -17.36 -4.09 -4.19
CA THR A 74 -16.43 -3.50 -5.14
C THR A 74 -16.08 -2.07 -4.74
N PHE A 75 -14.91 -1.62 -5.19
CA PHE A 75 -14.56 -0.20 -5.13
C PHE A 75 -14.00 0.27 -6.46
N LYS A 76 -14.03 1.58 -6.65
CA LYS A 76 -13.47 2.28 -7.80
C LYS A 76 -12.57 3.40 -7.34
N VAL A 77 -11.44 3.57 -8.03
CA VAL A 77 -10.49 4.67 -7.82
C VAL A 77 -10.62 5.67 -8.96
N PHE A 78 -10.72 6.93 -8.59
CA PHE A 78 -10.85 8.04 -9.52
C PHE A 78 -9.69 9.02 -9.37
N ALA A 79 -9.28 9.58 -10.50
CA ALA A 79 -8.39 10.73 -10.57
C ALA A 79 -9.00 11.78 -11.50
N ASN A 80 -9.21 12.99 -10.99
CA ASN A 80 -9.81 14.11 -11.73
C ASN A 80 -11.10 13.69 -12.47
N ARG A 81 -12.04 13.05 -11.78
CA ARG A 81 -13.34 12.53 -12.26
C ARG A 81 -13.28 11.31 -13.19
N SER A 82 -12.11 10.90 -13.63
CA SER A 82 -11.94 9.69 -14.46
C SER A 82 -11.71 8.47 -13.62
N GLU A 83 -12.42 7.38 -13.86
CA GLU A 83 -12.14 6.08 -13.25
C GLU A 83 -10.79 5.58 -13.76
N ILE A 84 -9.91 5.19 -12.85
CA ILE A 84 -8.57 4.66 -13.14
C ILE A 84 -8.58 3.15 -13.09
N TYR A 85 -9.12 2.60 -12.01
CA TYR A 85 -9.29 1.15 -11.84
C TYR A 85 -10.41 0.83 -10.86
N SER A 86 -10.83 -0.42 -10.88
CA SER A 86 -11.74 -0.99 -9.90
C SER A 86 -11.08 -2.16 -9.16
N GLY A 87 -11.58 -2.45 -7.96
CA GLY A 87 -11.11 -3.55 -7.13
C GLY A 87 -12.24 -4.21 -6.35
N LYS A 88 -11.87 -5.11 -5.44
CA LYS A 88 -12.79 -5.85 -4.58
C LYS A 88 -12.64 -5.40 -3.13
N ILE A 89 -13.75 -5.38 -2.41
CA ILE A 89 -13.77 -5.26 -0.95
C ILE A 89 -14.02 -6.67 -0.43
N LEU A 90 -13.08 -7.22 0.32
CA LEU A 90 -13.11 -8.60 0.79
C LEU A 90 -13.02 -8.64 2.32
N SER A 91 -13.63 -9.64 2.94
CA SER A 91 -13.40 -9.92 4.36
C SER A 91 -11.99 -10.48 4.57
N MET A 92 -11.45 -10.31 5.77
CA MET A 92 -10.15 -10.91 6.16
C MET A 92 -10.13 -12.43 6.06
N SER A 93 -11.30 -13.09 6.12
CA SER A 93 -11.44 -14.54 5.96
C SER A 93 -11.57 -15.00 4.51
N SER A 94 -11.61 -14.06 3.55
CA SER A 94 -11.71 -14.42 2.14
C SER A 94 -10.43 -15.09 1.65
N THR A 95 -10.57 -16.26 1.01
CA THR A 95 -9.47 -16.98 0.36
C THR A 95 -9.29 -16.59 -1.10
N THR A 96 -10.07 -15.61 -1.59
CA THR A 96 -10.04 -15.19 -2.99
C THR A 96 -8.82 -14.31 -3.25
N ILE A 97 -7.77 -14.89 -3.80
CA ILE A 97 -6.65 -14.14 -4.37
C ILE A 97 -7.07 -13.74 -5.80
N GLY A 98 -7.25 -12.44 -6.03
CA GLY A 98 -7.65 -11.90 -7.32
C GLY A 98 -6.51 -11.21 -8.05
N ASP A 99 -6.74 -10.93 -9.33
CA ASP A 99 -5.89 -10.12 -10.21
C ASP A 99 -6.15 -8.61 -10.08
N LYS A 100 -7.01 -8.21 -9.14
CA LYS A 100 -7.44 -6.83 -8.89
C LYS A 100 -6.99 -6.33 -7.53
N PRO A 101 -6.86 -5.01 -7.35
CA PRO A 101 -6.66 -4.42 -6.03
C PRO A 101 -7.78 -4.80 -5.05
N VAL A 102 -7.42 -4.87 -3.77
CA VAL A 102 -8.31 -5.31 -2.70
C VAL A 102 -8.28 -4.31 -1.54
N ILE A 103 -9.45 -3.96 -1.03
CA ILE A 103 -9.61 -3.33 0.28
C ILE A 103 -10.15 -4.39 1.24
N GLU A 104 -9.51 -4.58 2.39
CA GLU A 104 -10.04 -5.44 3.45
C GLU A 104 -11.10 -4.68 4.24
N CYS A 105 -12.33 -5.25 4.32
CA CYS A 105 -13.38 -4.65 5.12
C CYS A 105 -13.10 -4.79 6.62
N ALA A 106 -13.73 -3.94 7.43
CA ALA A 106 -13.57 -3.95 8.88
C ALA A 106 -14.10 -5.27 9.54
N PRO A 107 -13.42 -5.81 10.58
CA PRO A 107 -12.18 -5.27 11.14
C PRO A 107 -10.99 -5.46 10.22
N SER A 108 -10.15 -4.44 10.07
CA SER A 108 -8.94 -4.47 9.26
C SER A 108 -7.68 -4.50 10.15
N PHE A 109 -6.51 -4.65 9.55
CA PHE A 109 -5.23 -4.54 10.26
C PHE A 109 -4.87 -3.10 10.67
N PHE A 110 -5.66 -2.12 10.27
CA PHE A 110 -5.46 -0.71 10.60
C PHE A 110 -6.65 -0.14 11.34
N ASP A 111 -6.46 0.98 12.03
CA ASP A 111 -7.53 1.74 12.65
C ASP A 111 -8.46 2.36 11.58
N ASP A 112 -9.65 2.77 11.99
CA ASP A 112 -10.74 3.19 11.12
C ASP A 112 -10.50 4.49 10.31
N TYR A 113 -9.40 5.20 10.58
CA TYR A 113 -8.99 6.36 9.79
C TYR A 113 -8.09 5.99 8.59
N ILE A 114 -7.87 4.71 8.33
CA ILE A 114 -7.02 4.21 7.24
C ILE A 114 -7.78 3.27 6.33
N ILE A 115 -7.64 3.48 5.02
CA ILE A 115 -8.07 2.53 3.99
C ILE A 115 -6.81 1.99 3.31
N ALA A 116 -6.55 0.70 3.49
CA ALA A 116 -5.43 0.04 2.85
C ALA A 116 -5.86 -0.59 1.51
N ILE A 117 -5.19 -0.22 0.42
CA ILE A 117 -5.45 -0.77 -0.90
C ILE A 117 -4.36 -1.78 -1.24
N GLY A 118 -4.63 -3.05 -0.97
CA GLY A 118 -3.71 -4.16 -1.27
C GLY A 118 -3.71 -4.53 -2.75
N PHE A 119 -2.63 -5.18 -3.20
CA PHE A 119 -2.56 -5.80 -4.52
C PHE A 119 -1.65 -7.03 -4.46
N TYR A 120 -2.16 -8.16 -4.92
CA TYR A 120 -1.41 -9.40 -4.96
C TYR A 120 -0.81 -9.61 -6.35
N GLN A 121 0.51 -9.49 -6.46
CA GLN A 121 1.20 -9.79 -7.69
C GLN A 121 1.26 -11.31 -7.92
N ILE A 122 0.68 -11.75 -9.02
CA ILE A 122 0.73 -13.15 -9.46
C ILE A 122 1.97 -13.31 -10.33
N THR A 123 2.77 -14.33 -10.04
CA THR A 123 3.95 -14.67 -10.85
C THR A 123 3.80 -16.04 -11.47
N ASP A 124 4.32 -16.22 -12.68
CA ASP A 124 4.49 -17.53 -13.28
C ASP A 124 5.69 -18.29 -12.67
N SER A 125 5.90 -19.52 -13.11
CA SER A 125 7.01 -20.37 -12.66
C SER A 125 8.40 -19.79 -12.92
N THR A 126 8.52 -18.79 -13.81
CA THR A 126 9.78 -18.09 -14.13
C THR A 126 9.98 -16.85 -13.24
N GLY A 127 8.99 -16.48 -12.41
CA GLY A 127 8.98 -15.29 -11.58
C GLY A 127 8.58 -14.00 -12.32
N LYS A 128 8.03 -14.13 -13.55
CA LYS A 128 7.46 -13.00 -14.30
C LYS A 128 6.07 -12.67 -13.75
N PHE A 129 5.81 -11.37 -13.56
CA PHE A 129 4.48 -10.91 -13.15
C PHE A 129 3.46 -11.12 -14.28
N LEU A 130 2.34 -11.75 -13.94
CA LEU A 130 1.22 -12.01 -14.86
C LEU A 130 0.18 -10.89 -14.85
N ASN A 131 0.19 -10.06 -13.81
CA ASN A 131 -0.73 -8.93 -13.66
C ASN A 131 0.05 -7.64 -13.41
N ASN A 132 -0.50 -6.53 -13.89
CA ASN A 132 0.06 -5.19 -13.68
C ASN A 132 -0.65 -4.52 -12.50
N ASP A 133 0.13 -3.90 -11.62
CA ASP A 133 -0.40 -3.14 -10.51
C ASP A 133 -0.95 -1.78 -11.01
N PRO A 134 -2.27 -1.54 -10.98
CA PRO A 134 -2.84 -0.30 -11.48
C PRO A 134 -2.71 0.86 -10.50
N ARG A 135 -2.31 0.60 -9.24
CA ARG A 135 -2.21 1.62 -8.19
C ARG A 135 -1.09 2.63 -8.45
N GLY A 136 -0.11 2.24 -9.28
CA GLY A 136 1.00 3.09 -9.71
C GLY A 136 0.68 4.07 -10.85
N ASP A 137 -0.58 4.24 -11.25
CA ASP A 137 -0.94 5.12 -12.37
C ASP A 137 -0.58 6.58 -12.06
N ILE A 138 0.11 7.23 -13.00
CA ILE A 138 0.59 8.60 -12.82
C ILE A 138 -0.54 9.61 -12.59
N ARG A 139 -1.72 9.38 -13.15
CA ARG A 139 -2.91 10.23 -12.97
C ARG A 139 -3.35 10.30 -11.51
N ILE A 140 -3.16 9.24 -10.73
CA ILE A 140 -3.42 9.22 -9.29
C ILE A 140 -2.44 10.18 -8.58
N VAL A 141 -1.15 10.10 -8.92
CA VAL A 141 -0.12 10.97 -8.35
C VAL A 141 -0.41 12.45 -8.63
N GLU A 142 -0.80 12.77 -9.87
CA GLU A 142 -1.16 14.14 -10.28
C GLU A 142 -2.40 14.64 -9.53
N ALA A 143 -3.43 13.81 -9.40
CA ALA A 143 -4.65 14.14 -8.68
C ALA A 143 -4.40 14.39 -7.18
N LEU A 144 -3.53 13.58 -6.55
CA LEU A 144 -3.14 13.75 -5.15
C LEU A 144 -2.30 15.02 -4.94
N LYS A 145 -1.33 15.28 -5.82
CA LYS A 145 -0.49 16.50 -5.76
C LYS A 145 -1.30 17.78 -5.89
N LYS A 146 -2.35 17.77 -6.70
CA LYS A 146 -3.25 18.93 -6.88
C LYS A 146 -3.84 19.43 -5.56
N HIS A 147 -4.04 18.54 -4.58
CA HIS A 147 -4.62 18.87 -3.27
C HIS A 147 -3.62 18.69 -2.12
N HIS A 148 -2.30 18.61 -2.40
CA HIS A 148 -1.24 18.42 -1.40
C HIS A 148 -1.41 17.16 -0.54
N GLN A 149 -1.97 16.08 -1.13
CA GLN A 149 -2.30 14.84 -0.45
C GLN A 149 -1.34 13.69 -0.79
N TYR A 150 -0.38 13.92 -1.66
CA TYR A 150 0.60 12.93 -2.08
C TYR A 150 1.77 12.85 -1.11
N LEU A 151 2.01 11.65 -0.58
CA LEU A 151 3.25 11.28 0.09
C LEU A 151 3.91 10.14 -0.69
N ASN A 152 5.19 10.29 -1.01
CA ASN A 152 5.96 9.25 -1.67
C ASN A 152 6.30 8.10 -0.71
N GLY A 153 6.37 8.40 0.59
CA GLY A 153 6.62 7.46 1.66
C GLY A 153 8.06 6.99 1.77
N LEU A 154 8.22 5.80 2.34
CA LEU A 154 9.52 5.15 2.47
C LEU A 154 9.76 4.18 1.30
N SER A 155 11.03 3.98 0.96
CA SER A 155 11.46 2.86 0.12
C SER A 155 12.54 2.05 0.83
N CYS A 156 12.60 0.76 0.54
CA CYS A 156 13.61 -0.11 1.12
C CYS A 156 14.20 -1.04 0.06
N THR A 157 15.50 -1.30 0.14
CA THR A 157 16.19 -2.24 -0.74
C THR A 157 17.04 -3.22 0.07
N ILE A 158 17.20 -4.44 -0.42
CA ILE A 158 18.17 -5.41 0.13
C ILE A 158 19.54 -5.06 -0.45
N ASP A 159 20.40 -4.46 0.36
CA ASP A 159 21.80 -4.18 0.00
C ASP A 159 22.59 -5.49 -0.13
N THR A 160 22.69 -6.25 0.94
CA THR A 160 23.40 -7.53 0.96
C THR A 160 22.67 -8.61 1.76
N ILE A 161 22.86 -9.86 1.36
CA ILE A 161 22.55 -11.05 2.17
C ILE A 161 23.85 -11.84 2.26
N ASN A 162 24.43 -11.88 3.46
CA ASN A 162 25.70 -12.55 3.72
C ASN A 162 25.48 -13.79 4.60
N PHE A 163 25.73 -14.97 4.06
CA PHE A 163 25.68 -16.23 4.79
C PHE A 163 27.02 -16.45 5.48
N THR A 164 27.05 -16.29 6.81
CA THR A 164 28.24 -16.52 7.63
C THR A 164 28.46 -18.00 7.92
N SER A 165 27.41 -18.81 7.76
CA SER A 165 27.44 -20.28 7.76
C SER A 165 26.21 -20.81 7.02
N SER A 166 26.08 -22.15 6.92
CA SER A 166 24.89 -22.78 6.32
C SER A 166 23.58 -22.51 7.09
N LYS A 167 23.65 -22.00 8.32
CA LYS A 167 22.50 -21.75 9.21
C LYS A 167 22.41 -20.33 9.74
N ASN A 168 23.34 -19.45 9.34
CA ASN A 168 23.39 -18.07 9.83
C ASN A 168 23.56 -17.10 8.66
N ALA A 169 22.80 -16.02 8.68
CA ALA A 169 22.87 -14.96 7.67
C ALA A 169 22.69 -13.58 8.30
N THR A 170 23.35 -12.60 7.71
CA THR A 170 23.13 -11.19 7.99
C THR A 170 22.54 -10.53 6.76
N VAL A 171 21.41 -9.86 6.93
CA VAL A 171 20.75 -9.07 5.89
C VAL A 171 21.01 -7.60 6.17
N SER A 172 21.50 -6.89 5.17
CA SER A 172 21.63 -5.44 5.18
C SER A 172 20.57 -4.84 4.27
N LEU A 173 19.78 -3.94 4.84
CA LEU A 173 18.75 -3.18 4.16
C LEU A 173 19.16 -1.71 4.09
N VAL A 174 18.75 -1.00 3.04
CA VAL A 174 18.82 0.45 2.97
C VAL A 174 17.39 0.98 2.93
N LEU A 175 16.99 1.65 4.01
CA LEU A 175 15.70 2.34 4.13
C LEU A 175 15.90 3.81 3.80
N THR A 176 15.07 4.35 2.87
CA THR A 176 15.16 5.73 2.40
C THR A 176 13.84 6.44 2.59
N ASN A 177 13.89 7.64 3.12
CA ASN A 177 12.76 8.56 3.19
C ASN A 177 12.72 9.42 1.93
N ASN A 178 11.62 9.28 1.14
CA ASN A 178 11.46 9.98 -0.13
C ASN A 178 10.66 11.29 -0.01
N ASP A 179 10.22 11.65 1.22
CA ASP A 179 9.39 12.82 1.48
C ASP A 179 10.15 13.98 2.15
N ASP A 180 9.49 15.12 2.22
CA ASP A 180 9.99 16.33 2.89
C ASP A 180 9.64 16.37 4.39
N LEU A 181 9.00 15.32 4.91
CA LEU A 181 8.69 15.14 6.34
C LEU A 181 9.52 13.98 6.92
N ASN A 182 9.69 13.97 8.23
CA ASN A 182 10.40 12.90 8.92
C ASN A 182 9.46 11.75 9.25
N TYR A 183 9.99 10.51 9.24
CA TYR A 183 9.24 9.32 9.64
C TYR A 183 9.88 8.60 10.83
N TYR A 184 9.04 8.08 11.72
CA TYR A 184 9.42 7.07 12.69
C TYR A 184 9.13 5.69 12.10
N TYR A 185 10.11 4.79 12.11
CA TYR A 185 10.01 3.42 11.61
C TYR A 185 10.37 2.41 12.69
N LEU A 186 9.87 1.18 12.59
CA LEU A 186 10.23 0.07 13.47
C LEU A 186 11.69 -0.30 13.27
N ASP A 187 12.48 -0.17 14.34
CA ASP A 187 13.92 -0.43 14.31
C ASP A 187 14.25 -1.76 14.99
N PRO A 188 14.65 -2.79 14.24
CA PRO A 188 14.98 -4.11 14.81
C PRO A 188 16.14 -4.07 15.79
N GLN A 189 17.03 -3.06 15.73
CA GLN A 189 18.13 -2.91 16.69
C GLN A 189 17.63 -2.42 18.04
N LYS A 190 16.59 -1.60 18.07
CA LYS A 190 16.00 -1.07 19.30
C LYS A 190 15.02 -2.02 19.97
N MET A 191 14.22 -2.71 19.16
CA MET A 191 13.18 -3.60 19.71
C MET A 191 13.65 -5.05 19.90
N GLY A 192 14.77 -5.43 19.30
CA GLY A 192 15.23 -6.80 19.26
C GLY A 192 14.60 -7.63 18.13
N THR A 193 15.38 -8.58 17.61
CA THR A 193 14.99 -9.38 16.44
C THR A 193 13.71 -10.20 16.67
N ASN A 194 13.53 -10.75 17.89
CA ASN A 194 12.37 -11.59 18.20
C ASN A 194 11.06 -10.80 18.19
N LEU A 195 11.06 -9.62 18.77
CA LEU A 195 9.88 -8.74 18.75
C LEU A 195 9.65 -8.14 17.35
N PHE A 196 10.70 -7.79 16.61
CA PHE A 196 10.59 -7.31 15.24
C PHE A 196 9.85 -8.31 14.35
N HIS A 197 10.11 -9.61 14.52
CA HIS A 197 9.45 -10.66 13.73
C HIS A 197 7.98 -10.94 14.12
N TYR A 198 7.45 -10.27 15.14
CA TYR A 198 6.01 -10.22 15.35
C TYR A 198 5.30 -9.41 14.25
N PHE A 199 5.94 -8.37 13.75
CA PHE A 199 5.39 -7.44 12.76
C PHE A 199 5.69 -7.85 11.30
N THR A 200 6.56 -8.85 11.09
CA THR A 200 7.00 -9.24 9.74
C THR A 200 7.39 -10.71 9.63
N ASN A 201 7.29 -11.25 8.42
CA ASN A 201 7.91 -12.52 8.07
C ASN A 201 9.45 -12.41 7.89
N GLY A 202 9.98 -11.18 7.79
CA GLY A 202 11.41 -10.93 7.58
C GLY A 202 11.93 -11.53 6.27
N LEU A 203 13.07 -12.24 6.36
CA LEU A 203 13.67 -12.92 5.21
C LEU A 203 12.99 -14.27 4.95
N TYR A 204 12.64 -14.53 3.70
CA TYR A 204 12.09 -15.81 3.26
C TYR A 204 12.39 -16.10 1.78
N THR A 205 12.20 -17.36 1.37
CA THR A 205 12.22 -17.78 -0.03
C THR A 205 11.16 -18.84 -0.27
N PHE A 206 10.77 -19.07 -1.53
CA PHE A 206 9.90 -20.17 -1.89
C PHE A 206 10.67 -21.49 -1.89
N THR A 207 10.00 -22.58 -1.52
CA THR A 207 10.54 -23.93 -1.70
C THR A 207 10.51 -24.30 -3.18
N ASN A 208 11.47 -25.14 -3.62
CA ASN A 208 11.58 -25.55 -5.04
C ASN A 208 10.34 -26.28 -5.59
N ASN A 209 9.45 -26.79 -4.72
CA ASN A 209 8.26 -27.54 -5.07
C ASN A 209 6.97 -26.69 -5.04
N ASN A 210 7.06 -25.36 -4.91
CA ASN A 210 5.93 -24.44 -4.73
C ASN A 210 5.02 -24.76 -3.50
N ASP A 211 5.43 -25.66 -2.59
CA ASP A 211 4.62 -26.13 -1.47
C ASP A 211 4.70 -25.25 -0.23
N GLY A 212 5.22 -24.02 -0.36
CA GLY A 212 5.26 -23.09 0.76
C GLY A 212 6.49 -22.18 0.81
N TYR A 213 6.61 -21.50 1.94
CA TYR A 213 7.68 -20.55 2.22
C TYR A 213 8.71 -21.17 3.15
N ASN A 214 9.98 -20.96 2.85
CA ASN A 214 11.08 -21.23 3.78
C ASN A 214 11.46 -19.92 4.48
N TYR A 215 11.04 -19.80 5.74
CA TYR A 215 11.33 -18.63 6.58
C TYR A 215 12.68 -18.80 7.27
N PHE A 216 13.46 -17.74 7.33
CA PHE A 216 14.76 -17.73 7.98
C PHE A 216 14.69 -17.46 9.48
N PHE A 217 13.57 -16.96 9.94
CA PHE A 217 13.31 -16.72 11.34
C PHE A 217 12.53 -17.89 11.97
N ASN A 218 12.92 -18.30 13.17
CA ASN A 218 12.16 -19.31 13.92
C ASN A 218 10.89 -18.66 14.53
N LYS A 219 9.74 -19.06 14.05
CA LYS A 219 8.44 -18.54 14.50
C LYS A 219 8.14 -18.84 15.98
N ASP A 220 8.72 -19.89 16.54
CA ASP A 220 8.54 -20.26 17.95
C ASP A 220 9.27 -19.30 18.91
N SER A 221 10.23 -18.52 18.42
CA SER A 221 10.96 -17.50 19.20
C SER A 221 10.38 -16.08 19.06
N VAL A 222 9.24 -15.93 18.40
CA VAL A 222 8.58 -14.61 18.27
C VAL A 222 8.10 -14.12 19.63
N GLU A 223 8.60 -12.96 20.04
CA GLU A 223 8.05 -12.24 21.18
C GLU A 223 6.80 -11.47 20.76
N ARG A 224 5.79 -11.47 21.63
CA ARG A 224 4.52 -10.80 21.34
C ARG A 224 4.32 -9.61 22.27
N PRO A 225 3.85 -8.45 21.75
CA PRO A 225 3.38 -7.37 22.59
C PRO A 225 2.17 -7.83 23.40
N LYS A 226 1.86 -7.12 24.51
CA LYS A 226 0.73 -7.47 25.39
C LYS A 226 -0.60 -7.56 24.66
N THR A 227 -0.82 -6.69 23.68
CA THR A 227 -1.96 -6.70 22.75
C THR A 227 -1.50 -6.28 21.37
N ILE A 228 -2.30 -6.54 20.33
CA ILE A 228 -2.02 -6.12 18.96
C ILE A 228 -1.91 -4.59 18.80
N ARG A 229 -2.49 -3.81 19.73
CA ARG A 229 -2.44 -2.34 19.75
C ARG A 229 -1.28 -1.81 20.59
N THR A 230 -0.50 -2.69 21.24
CA THR A 230 0.62 -2.26 22.06
C THR A 230 1.82 -1.91 21.18
N TRP A 231 2.29 -0.69 21.31
CA TRP A 231 3.56 -0.25 20.74
C TRP A 231 4.29 0.65 21.74
N ASP A 232 5.60 0.85 21.56
CA ASP A 232 6.42 1.70 22.41
C ASP A 232 7.29 2.60 21.51
N LYS A 233 7.36 3.88 21.82
CA LYS A 233 8.22 4.84 21.13
C LYS A 233 9.69 4.41 21.12
N LYS A 234 10.12 3.62 22.11
CA LYS A 234 11.48 3.05 22.19
C LYS A 234 11.80 2.07 21.06
N TRP A 235 10.79 1.49 20.42
CA TRP A 235 10.99 0.58 19.27
C TRP A 235 11.28 1.33 17.98
N LEU A 236 11.08 2.65 17.98
CA LEU A 236 11.12 3.46 16.79
C LEU A 236 12.44 4.23 16.66
N SER A 237 12.92 4.37 15.44
CA SER A 237 13.97 5.31 15.04
C SER A 237 13.43 6.35 14.10
N LEU A 238 13.98 7.57 14.22
CA LEU A 238 13.64 8.68 13.34
C LEU A 238 14.51 8.62 12.07
N LEU A 239 13.86 8.66 10.91
CA LEU A 239 14.49 8.85 9.62
C LEU A 239 14.10 10.22 9.10
N LYS A 240 15.06 11.12 8.99
CA LYS A 240 14.80 12.48 8.56
C LYS A 240 14.42 12.55 7.08
N SER A 241 13.83 13.68 6.71
CA SER A 241 13.49 14.00 5.32
C SER A 241 14.68 13.76 4.38
N LYS A 242 14.44 13.04 3.27
CA LYS A 242 15.43 12.72 2.21
C LYS A 242 16.68 11.94 2.67
N GLU A 243 16.70 11.47 3.91
CA GLU A 243 17.81 10.64 4.41
C GLU A 243 17.61 9.16 4.12
N SER A 244 18.71 8.43 4.12
CA SER A 244 18.75 6.96 4.09
C SER A 244 19.49 6.44 5.30
N THR A 245 19.06 5.27 5.79
CA THR A 245 19.74 4.57 6.88
C THR A 245 19.95 3.10 6.53
N LYS A 246 21.02 2.53 7.09
CA LYS A 246 21.34 1.11 6.95
C LYS A 246 20.79 0.35 8.15
N ILE A 247 20.02 -0.70 7.89
CA ILE A 247 19.41 -1.57 8.89
C ILE A 247 20.01 -2.97 8.75
N ILE A 248 20.45 -3.55 9.86
CA ILE A 248 21.04 -4.90 9.91
C ILE A 248 20.09 -5.82 10.65
N VAL A 249 19.74 -6.95 10.03
CA VAL A 249 18.95 -8.03 10.65
C VAL A 249 19.75 -9.33 10.59
N ASN A 250 19.93 -9.96 11.75
CA ASN A 250 20.67 -11.22 11.87
C ASN A 250 19.72 -12.40 12.00
N TYR A 251 20.01 -13.45 11.27
CA TYR A 251 19.28 -14.73 11.30
C TYR A 251 20.20 -15.84 11.73
N ALA A 252 19.73 -16.71 12.60
CA ALA A 252 20.49 -17.84 13.12
C ALA A 252 19.62 -19.11 13.16
N ASN A 253 20.28 -20.27 13.04
CA ASN A 253 19.67 -21.59 13.21
C ASN A 253 18.51 -21.91 12.23
N PHE A 254 18.47 -21.27 11.06
CA PHE A 254 17.48 -21.61 10.03
C PHE A 254 17.85 -22.91 9.29
N LYS A 255 16.87 -23.49 8.59
CA LYS A 255 17.08 -24.69 7.77
C LYS A 255 18.03 -24.36 6.61
N PRO A 256 19.17 -25.09 6.47
CA PRO A 256 20.12 -24.82 5.41
C PRO A 256 19.49 -24.87 4.01
N LEU A 257 19.93 -23.97 3.15
CA LEU A 257 19.58 -24.02 1.72
C LEU A 257 20.58 -24.93 0.98
N SER A 258 20.07 -25.67 0.01
CA SER A 258 20.91 -26.41 -0.94
C SER A 258 21.65 -25.42 -1.87
N LYS A 259 22.72 -25.89 -2.54
CA LYS A 259 23.37 -25.10 -3.60
C LYS A 259 22.37 -24.77 -4.69
N GLY A 260 22.39 -23.54 -5.18
CA GLY A 260 21.45 -23.10 -6.22
C GLY A 260 21.18 -21.61 -6.23
N THR A 261 20.37 -21.18 -7.18
CA THR A 261 19.91 -19.80 -7.31
C THR A 261 18.55 -19.64 -6.64
N TYR A 262 18.43 -18.64 -5.76
CA TYR A 262 17.22 -18.36 -5.01
C TYR A 262 16.77 -16.92 -5.22
N THR A 263 15.46 -16.71 -5.26
CA THR A 263 14.88 -15.38 -5.07
C THR A 263 14.53 -15.23 -3.59
N MET A 264 15.26 -14.38 -2.91
CA MET A 264 15.02 -14.02 -1.52
C MET A 264 14.07 -12.85 -1.44
N PHE A 265 13.14 -12.91 -0.52
CA PHE A 265 12.19 -11.85 -0.22
C PHE A 265 12.43 -11.32 1.19
N PHE A 266 12.12 -10.06 1.39
CA PHE A 266 12.09 -9.45 2.71
C PHE A 266 10.89 -8.51 2.81
N ASP A 267 10.11 -8.64 3.89
CA ASP A 267 9.02 -7.75 4.22
C ASP A 267 9.48 -6.81 5.36
N PHE A 268 9.57 -5.50 5.06
CA PHE A 268 9.90 -4.49 6.07
C PHE A 268 8.60 -3.88 6.61
N PRO A 269 8.31 -4.03 7.91
CA PRO A 269 7.03 -3.65 8.48
C PRO A 269 6.98 -2.21 8.96
N GLY A 270 5.78 -1.61 8.94
CA GLY A 270 5.39 -0.51 9.80
C GLY A 270 4.49 -0.98 10.94
N LEU A 271 4.06 -0.06 11.79
CA LEU A 271 3.03 -0.32 12.79
C LEU A 271 1.66 -0.39 12.11
N SER A 272 0.76 -1.23 12.63
CA SER A 272 -0.61 -1.35 12.10
C SER A 272 -1.63 -0.60 12.94
N TRP A 273 -1.53 -0.70 14.25
CA TRP A 273 -2.51 -0.20 15.20
C TRP A 273 -1.94 1.00 15.97
N VAL A 274 -2.07 2.19 15.39
CA VAL A 274 -1.68 3.46 16.02
C VAL A 274 -2.91 4.34 16.03
N ASP A 275 -3.33 4.82 17.21
CA ASP A 275 -4.42 5.78 17.31
C ASP A 275 -4.05 7.05 16.52
N LYS A 276 -5.03 7.65 15.84
CA LYS A 276 -4.80 8.82 14.99
C LYS A 276 -4.09 9.97 15.69
N LYS A 277 -4.42 10.21 16.96
CA LYS A 277 -3.78 11.24 17.81
C LYS A 277 -2.29 11.01 18.04
N ASP A 278 -1.84 9.74 17.97
CA ASP A 278 -0.46 9.33 18.19
C ASP A 278 0.35 9.21 16.88
N LEU A 279 -0.33 9.30 15.73
CA LEU A 279 0.31 9.20 14.42
C LEU A 279 1.38 10.27 14.21
N GLN A 280 1.06 11.52 14.59
CA GLN A 280 2.00 12.63 14.54
C GLN A 280 2.75 12.73 15.87
N GLN A 281 4.05 12.64 15.83
CA GLN A 281 4.98 12.83 16.95
C GLN A 281 5.73 14.16 16.82
N ASP A 282 6.41 14.61 17.89
CA ASP A 282 7.08 15.93 17.95
C ASP A 282 7.98 16.24 16.74
N ASN A 283 8.71 15.24 16.24
CA ASN A 283 9.73 15.44 15.20
C ASN A 283 9.40 14.70 13.87
N GLY A 284 8.21 14.10 13.74
CA GLY A 284 7.87 13.33 12.55
C GLY A 284 6.60 12.52 12.72
N ARG A 285 6.30 11.71 11.71
CA ARG A 285 5.12 10.86 11.66
C ARG A 285 5.51 9.39 11.80
N ILE A 286 4.70 8.61 12.52
CA ILE A 286 4.86 7.15 12.53
C ILE A 286 4.47 6.60 11.15
N TRP A 287 5.36 5.83 10.56
CA TRP A 287 5.09 5.15 9.30
C TRP A 287 4.38 3.82 9.54
N LEU A 288 3.24 3.61 8.87
CA LEU A 288 2.36 2.45 9.08
C LEU A 288 2.40 1.45 7.90
N GLY A 289 3.23 1.70 6.92
CA GLY A 289 3.25 0.91 5.70
C GLY A 289 3.90 -0.47 5.84
N ASN A 290 4.00 -1.16 4.71
CA ASN A 290 4.75 -2.40 4.57
C ASN A 290 5.46 -2.39 3.21
N LEU A 291 6.77 -2.67 3.20
CA LEU A 291 7.57 -2.70 1.98
C LEU A 291 8.04 -4.13 1.72
N LYS A 292 7.78 -4.61 0.49
CA LYS A 292 8.22 -5.93 0.04
C LYS A 292 9.36 -5.80 -0.95
N MET A 293 10.47 -6.48 -0.68
CA MET A 293 11.67 -6.46 -1.51
C MET A 293 12.04 -7.86 -1.96
N LYS A 294 12.75 -7.95 -3.07
CA LYS A 294 13.32 -9.23 -3.55
C LYS A 294 14.73 -9.04 -4.06
N LYS A 295 15.56 -10.08 -3.89
CA LYS A 295 16.93 -10.13 -4.39
C LYS A 295 17.27 -11.55 -4.84
N LYS A 296 17.85 -11.72 -6.04
CA LYS A 296 18.40 -13.00 -6.49
C LYS A 296 19.79 -13.21 -5.88
N ILE A 297 20.03 -14.40 -5.37
CA ILE A 297 21.33 -14.82 -4.82
C ILE A 297 21.72 -16.20 -5.33
N LEU A 298 23.02 -16.49 -5.30
CA LEU A 298 23.59 -17.80 -5.59
C LEU A 298 24.19 -18.39 -4.31
N ILE A 299 23.68 -19.54 -3.88
CA ILE A 299 24.27 -20.36 -2.79
C ILE A 299 25.26 -21.32 -3.45
N LYS A 300 26.55 -21.21 -3.08
CA LYS A 300 27.68 -21.97 -3.63
C LYS A 300 27.94 -23.27 -2.86
#